data_4f0b2a0f0703daa503847a001e0793a6
#
_entry.id   4f0b2a0f0703daa503847a001e0793a6
#
_cell.length_a   1.000
_cell.length_b   1.000
_cell.length_c   1.000
_cell.angle_alpha   90.00
_cell.angle_beta   90.00
_cell.angle_gamma   90.00
#
_symmetry.space_group_name_H-M   'P 1'
#
loop_
_entity.id
_entity.type
_entity.pdbx_description
1 polymer ?
#
loop_
_entity_poly.entity_id
_entity_poly.type
_entity_poly.pdbx_seq_one_letter_code
_entity_poly.pdbx_strand_id
1 'polypeptide(L)'
;MQKIKEALGRLFGRDSAVHPSRHGSLEYRKNKDAIKQGNIPAKYTRLLEFITGDRILELGAAEGVLSLLLAERKHKVYALELRPERHEEAKTLQRLWQSQGRDVSGCEMVLGDIRQKRDLLSKVDTLVAVRSIYYLRDQVDDVFAEVGKHVKRVVLCGNKNRAKTYFDAGGNPTDNLGRFNFYASVEGMTEVLENAGYTIADTVRDGDPIVVGVKEIS
;
A
#
# COMPACT_ATOMS: atom_id res chain seq x y z
N MET A 1 -4.32 -3.37 26.75
CA MET A 1 -5.00 -3.87 25.55
C MET A 1 -6.30 -3.13 25.23
N GLN A 2 -7.13 -2.78 26.22
CA GLN A 2 -8.42 -2.08 25.99
C GLN A 2 -8.24 -0.66 25.43
N LYS A 3 -7.28 0.12 25.94
CA LYS A 3 -6.97 1.49 25.46
C LYS A 3 -6.49 1.54 23.98
N ILE A 4 -5.82 0.49 23.50
CA ILE A 4 -5.39 0.37 22.10
C ILE A 4 -6.60 0.09 21.20
N LYS A 5 -7.56 -0.73 21.66
CA LYS A 5 -8.82 -0.98 20.95
C LYS A 5 -9.69 0.26 20.83
N GLU A 6 -9.74 1.09 21.88
CA GLU A 6 -10.49 2.34 21.87
C GLU A 6 -9.83 3.42 20.98
N ALA A 7 -8.49 3.48 20.95
CA ALA A 7 -7.76 4.37 20.05
C ALA A 7 -7.95 3.97 18.56
N LEU A 8 -7.90 2.67 18.26
CA LEU A 8 -8.19 2.15 16.92
C LEU A 8 -9.66 2.38 16.51
N GLY A 9 -10.60 2.25 17.44
CA GLY A 9 -12.03 2.53 17.20
C GLY A 9 -12.33 4.00 16.90
N ARG A 10 -11.54 4.95 17.45
CA ARG A 10 -11.64 6.39 17.14
C ARG A 10 -11.00 6.75 15.79
N LEU A 11 -9.93 6.05 15.41
CA LEU A 11 -9.23 6.23 14.12
C LEU A 11 -10.03 5.73 12.92
N PHE A 12 -10.86 4.68 13.12
CA PHE A 12 -11.59 4.06 12.01
C PHE A 12 -13.07 4.44 11.93
N GLY A 13 -13.57 5.33 12.79
CA GLY A 13 -14.98 5.74 12.84
C GLY A 13 -15.93 4.54 13.07
N ARG A 14 -16.99 4.71 13.84
CA ARG A 14 -17.95 3.64 14.15
C ARG A 14 -18.74 3.08 12.96
N ASP A 15 -18.59 3.66 11.74
CA ASP A 15 -19.39 3.31 10.56
C ASP A 15 -18.67 2.47 9.51
N SER A 16 -17.51 1.86 9.80
CA SER A 16 -16.92 0.95 8.84
C SER A 16 -17.58 -0.43 8.94
N ALA A 17 -18.55 -0.67 8.07
CA ALA A 17 -19.09 -2.02 7.76
C ALA A 17 -18.05 -2.98 7.16
N VAL A 18 -16.78 -2.58 7.14
CA VAL A 18 -15.64 -3.43 6.80
C VAL A 18 -15.14 -4.04 8.09
N HIS A 19 -15.71 -5.19 8.46
CA HIS A 19 -15.13 -6.05 9.49
C HIS A 19 -13.65 -6.26 9.17
N PRO A 20 -12.71 -5.80 10.02
CA PRO A 20 -11.31 -6.10 9.83
C PRO A 20 -11.16 -7.62 9.89
N SER A 21 -10.73 -8.23 8.79
CA SER A 21 -10.43 -9.65 8.82
C SER A 21 -9.38 -9.89 9.90
N ARG A 22 -9.71 -10.66 10.91
CA ARG A 22 -8.83 -10.94 12.06
C ARG A 22 -7.54 -11.67 11.69
N HIS A 23 -7.41 -12.13 10.42
CA HIS A 23 -6.37 -13.07 9.99
C HIS A 23 -5.81 -12.75 8.59
N GLY A 24 -5.36 -11.52 8.36
CA GLY A 24 -4.67 -11.16 7.12
C GLY A 24 -5.60 -10.74 5.96
N SER A 25 -5.00 -10.30 4.85
CA SER A 25 -5.74 -9.97 3.63
C SER A 25 -6.38 -11.23 3.03
N LEU A 26 -7.50 -11.08 2.31
CA LEU A 26 -8.17 -12.21 1.67
C LEU A 26 -7.23 -12.94 0.70
N GLU A 27 -6.42 -12.19 -0.03
CA GLU A 27 -5.45 -12.72 -0.97
C GLU A 27 -4.37 -13.54 -0.29
N TYR A 28 -3.79 -13.01 0.78
CA TYR A 28 -2.79 -13.72 1.57
C TYR A 28 -3.37 -15.01 2.16
N ARG A 29 -4.56 -14.94 2.77
CA ARG A 29 -5.22 -16.12 3.36
C ARG A 29 -5.45 -17.24 2.35
N LYS A 30 -5.90 -16.90 1.13
CA LYS A 30 -6.14 -17.89 0.06
C LYS A 30 -4.85 -18.55 -0.46
N ASN A 31 -3.75 -17.82 -0.40
CA ASN A 31 -2.47 -18.25 -0.97
C ASN A 31 -1.38 -18.47 0.10
N LYS A 32 -1.76 -18.49 1.38
CA LYS A 32 -0.81 -18.47 2.50
C LYS A 32 0.25 -19.56 2.40
N ASP A 33 -0.15 -20.79 2.15
CA ASP A 33 0.77 -21.92 2.08
C ASP A 33 1.67 -21.84 0.83
N ALA A 34 1.11 -21.43 -0.30
CA ALA A 34 1.87 -21.19 -1.52
C ALA A 34 2.91 -20.06 -1.33
N ILE A 35 2.50 -18.94 -0.72
CA ILE A 35 3.40 -17.80 -0.43
C ILE A 35 4.52 -18.23 0.54
N LYS A 36 4.22 -19.01 1.56
CA LYS A 36 5.23 -19.55 2.47
C LYS A 36 6.27 -20.43 1.79
N GLN A 37 5.87 -21.13 0.74
CA GLN A 37 6.73 -21.95 -0.12
C GLN A 37 7.43 -21.15 -1.23
N GLY A 38 7.21 -19.83 -1.29
CA GLY A 38 7.79 -18.96 -2.32
C GLY A 38 6.99 -18.88 -3.63
N ASN A 39 5.83 -19.51 -3.71
CA ASN A 39 4.93 -19.42 -4.86
C ASN A 39 4.10 -18.13 -4.77
N ILE A 40 4.48 -17.12 -5.55
CA ILE A 40 3.97 -15.77 -5.43
C ILE A 40 2.83 -15.52 -6.42
N PRO A 41 1.67 -15.01 -5.98
CA PRO A 41 0.59 -14.63 -6.89
C PRO A 41 1.02 -13.60 -7.93
N ALA A 42 0.61 -13.79 -9.19
CA ALA A 42 1.00 -12.99 -10.35
C ALA A 42 0.79 -11.46 -10.17
N LYS A 43 -0.18 -11.05 -9.36
CA LYS A 43 -0.40 -9.62 -9.09
C LYS A 43 0.82 -8.93 -8.46
N TYR A 44 1.59 -9.63 -7.61
CA TYR A 44 2.79 -9.06 -6.99
C TYR A 44 3.93 -8.99 -8.01
N THR A 45 4.10 -10.03 -8.83
CA THR A 45 5.16 -10.04 -9.85
C THR A 45 4.93 -8.98 -10.92
N ARG A 46 3.67 -8.75 -11.33
CA ARG A 46 3.32 -7.65 -12.24
C ARG A 46 3.70 -6.27 -11.68
N LEU A 47 3.49 -6.03 -10.39
CA LEU A 47 3.83 -4.76 -9.78
C LEU A 47 5.33 -4.47 -9.80
N LEU A 48 6.16 -5.52 -9.72
CA LEU A 48 7.61 -5.37 -9.73
C LEU A 48 8.16 -4.75 -11.02
N GLU A 49 7.42 -4.78 -12.12
CA GLU A 49 7.80 -4.17 -13.41
C GLU A 49 7.73 -2.63 -13.35
N PHE A 50 6.91 -2.08 -12.48
CA PHE A 50 6.70 -0.63 -12.33
C PHE A 50 7.53 -0.01 -11.19
N ILE A 51 8.09 -0.86 -10.31
CA ILE A 51 8.81 -0.40 -9.12
C ILE A 51 10.30 -0.33 -9.44
N THR A 52 10.85 0.86 -9.32
CA THR A 52 12.28 1.16 -9.48
C THR A 52 12.75 2.01 -8.31
N GLY A 53 14.06 2.23 -8.19
CA GLY A 53 14.67 2.96 -7.08
C GLY A 53 15.35 2.04 -6.08
N ASP A 54 16.24 2.59 -5.26
CA ASP A 54 17.05 1.82 -4.32
C ASP A 54 16.40 1.67 -2.95
N ARG A 55 15.62 2.69 -2.54
CA ARG A 55 14.99 2.80 -1.24
C ARG A 55 13.49 2.99 -1.39
N ILE A 56 12.74 2.03 -0.92
CA ILE A 56 11.30 1.92 -1.16
C ILE A 56 10.53 1.95 0.15
N LEU A 57 9.43 2.71 0.19
CA LEU A 57 8.42 2.62 1.24
C LEU A 57 7.18 1.94 0.67
N GLU A 58 6.79 0.79 1.22
CA GLU A 58 5.47 0.22 0.97
C GLU A 58 4.47 0.71 2.01
N LEU A 59 3.48 1.50 1.57
CA LEU A 59 2.41 2.03 2.41
C LEU A 59 1.25 1.03 2.52
N GLY A 60 1.04 0.48 3.70
CA GLY A 60 0.04 -0.56 3.96
C GLY A 60 0.53 -1.93 3.50
N ALA A 61 1.71 -2.32 3.95
CA ALA A 61 2.41 -3.53 3.52
C ALA A 61 1.67 -4.84 3.86
N ALA A 62 0.66 -4.78 4.71
CA ALA A 62 -0.11 -5.94 5.15
C ALA A 62 0.81 -7.06 5.70
N GLU A 63 0.80 -8.24 5.09
CA GLU A 63 1.66 -9.37 5.47
C GLU A 63 3.06 -9.31 4.84
N GLY A 64 3.43 -8.19 4.21
CA GLY A 64 4.78 -7.87 3.75
C GLY A 64 5.26 -8.62 2.50
N VAL A 65 4.38 -9.29 1.76
CA VAL A 65 4.78 -10.15 0.62
C VAL A 65 5.54 -9.35 -0.44
N LEU A 66 5.01 -8.20 -0.87
CA LEU A 66 5.66 -7.36 -1.88
C LEU A 66 6.97 -6.77 -1.34
N SER A 67 6.96 -6.28 -0.10
CA SER A 67 8.17 -5.75 0.55
C SER A 67 9.30 -6.78 0.60
N LEU A 68 9.00 -8.03 0.94
CA LEU A 68 9.99 -9.10 0.97
C LEU A 68 10.53 -9.44 -0.43
N LEU A 69 9.66 -9.44 -1.46
CA LEU A 69 10.09 -9.64 -2.85
C LEU A 69 10.99 -8.51 -3.35
N LEU A 70 10.71 -7.27 -2.96
CA LEU A 70 11.56 -6.12 -3.29
C LEU A 70 12.92 -6.23 -2.59
N ALA A 71 12.95 -6.61 -1.31
CA ALA A 71 14.20 -6.82 -0.59
C ALA A 71 15.05 -7.94 -1.20
N GLU A 72 14.43 -9.04 -1.64
CA GLU A 72 15.12 -10.12 -2.36
C GLU A 72 15.75 -9.64 -3.67
N ARG A 73 15.18 -8.61 -4.29
CA ARG A 73 15.74 -7.90 -5.46
C ARG A 73 16.78 -6.82 -5.09
N LYS A 74 17.25 -6.80 -3.83
CA LYS A 74 18.28 -5.92 -3.31
C LYS A 74 17.85 -4.46 -3.09
N HIS A 75 16.55 -4.19 -3.09
CA HIS A 75 16.07 -2.89 -2.62
C HIS A 75 16.12 -2.80 -1.10
N LYS A 76 16.39 -1.61 -0.56
CA LYS A 76 16.13 -1.31 0.85
C LYS A 76 14.66 -0.93 1.02
N VAL A 77 13.92 -1.67 1.81
CA VAL A 77 12.46 -1.53 1.90
C VAL A 77 12.03 -1.22 3.33
N TYR A 78 11.20 -0.19 3.48
CA TYR A 78 10.43 0.08 4.69
C TYR A 78 9.00 -0.39 4.46
N ALA A 79 8.60 -1.47 5.13
CA ALA A 79 7.28 -2.08 5.03
C ALA A 79 6.37 -1.52 6.13
N LEU A 80 5.65 -0.43 5.85
CA LEU A 80 4.81 0.25 6.83
C LEU A 80 3.43 -0.38 6.89
N GLU A 81 3.06 -0.90 8.05
CA GLU A 81 1.75 -1.49 8.32
C GLU A 81 1.15 -0.92 9.61
N LEU A 82 -0.11 -0.53 9.54
CA LEU A 82 -0.85 0.08 10.66
C LEU A 82 -1.33 -0.96 11.69
N ARG A 83 -1.63 -2.18 11.23
CA ARG A 83 -2.25 -3.22 12.04
C ARG A 83 -1.21 -4.13 12.69
N PRO A 84 -1.16 -4.19 14.04
CA PRO A 84 -0.19 -5.02 14.74
C PRO A 84 -0.24 -6.50 14.31
N GLU A 85 -1.42 -7.04 14.09
CA GLU A 85 -1.59 -8.46 13.75
C GLU A 85 -0.98 -8.80 12.37
N ARG A 86 -1.13 -7.88 11.39
CA ARG A 86 -0.52 -8.05 10.06
C ARG A 86 0.98 -7.83 10.08
N HIS A 87 1.42 -6.85 10.83
CA HIS A 87 2.84 -6.59 11.04
C HIS A 87 3.55 -7.81 11.66
N GLU A 88 2.95 -8.46 12.67
CA GLU A 88 3.54 -9.67 13.25
C GLU A 88 3.51 -10.86 12.29
N GLU A 89 2.48 -11.01 11.46
CA GLU A 89 2.46 -12.03 10.41
C GLU A 89 3.55 -11.75 9.36
N ALA A 90 3.77 -10.47 8.97
CA ALA A 90 4.84 -10.08 8.05
C ALA A 90 6.23 -10.43 8.60
N LYS A 91 6.49 -10.15 9.89
CA LYS A 91 7.75 -10.56 10.56
C LYS A 91 7.92 -12.08 10.61
N THR A 92 6.82 -12.80 10.79
CA THR A 92 6.83 -14.26 10.77
C THR A 92 7.17 -14.81 9.39
N LEU A 93 6.59 -14.23 8.34
CA LEU A 93 6.90 -14.57 6.96
C LEU A 93 8.37 -14.25 6.62
N GLN A 94 8.87 -13.08 7.05
CA GLN A 94 10.26 -12.67 6.86
C GLN A 94 11.24 -13.70 7.47
N ARG A 95 11.02 -14.08 8.74
CA ARG A 95 11.85 -15.10 9.41
C ARG A 95 11.81 -16.44 8.68
N LEU A 96 10.63 -16.85 8.21
CA LEU A 96 10.48 -18.09 7.44
C LEU A 96 11.29 -18.04 6.14
N TRP A 97 11.19 -16.95 5.37
CA TRP A 97 11.94 -16.82 4.11
C TRP A 97 13.46 -16.76 4.36
N GLN A 98 13.90 -16.09 5.42
CA GLN A 98 15.31 -16.12 5.83
C GLN A 98 15.79 -17.52 6.17
N SER A 99 14.99 -18.32 6.89
CA SER A 99 15.32 -19.71 7.22
C SER A 99 15.37 -20.64 6.00
N GLN A 100 14.70 -20.24 4.90
CA GLN A 100 14.76 -20.90 3.60
C GLN A 100 15.94 -20.42 2.71
N GLY A 101 16.82 -19.57 3.25
CA GLY A 101 17.98 -19.04 2.53
C GLY A 101 17.68 -17.86 1.60
N ARG A 102 16.48 -17.27 1.67
CA ARG A 102 16.13 -16.09 0.87
C ARG A 102 16.71 -14.83 1.52
N ASP A 103 17.34 -13.98 0.72
CA ASP A 103 17.92 -12.74 1.22
C ASP A 103 16.87 -11.62 1.22
N VAL A 104 16.17 -11.53 2.32
CA VAL A 104 15.17 -10.48 2.60
C VAL A 104 15.64 -9.52 3.71
N SER A 105 16.94 -9.47 3.98
CA SER A 105 17.55 -8.63 5.03
C SER A 105 17.37 -7.14 4.78
N GLY A 106 17.20 -6.73 3.52
CA GLY A 106 16.92 -5.35 3.13
C GLY A 106 15.55 -4.83 3.53
N CYS A 107 14.65 -5.68 4.08
CA CYS A 107 13.30 -5.29 4.49
C CYS A 107 13.21 -4.99 5.99
N GLU A 108 12.83 -3.76 6.32
CA GLU A 108 12.49 -3.33 7.68
C GLU A 108 10.97 -3.27 7.83
N MET A 109 10.42 -4.11 8.73
CA MET A 109 9.00 -4.10 9.07
C MET A 109 8.71 -2.99 10.08
N VAL A 110 7.92 -1.98 9.69
CA VAL A 110 7.58 -0.83 10.51
C VAL A 110 6.12 -0.87 10.92
N LEU A 111 5.84 -0.90 12.20
CA LEU A 111 4.48 -0.75 12.73
C LEU A 111 4.17 0.74 12.91
N GLY A 112 3.13 1.24 12.27
CA GLY A 112 2.70 2.61 12.47
C GLY A 112 1.79 3.17 11.38
N ASP A 113 1.46 4.43 11.57
CA ASP A 113 0.66 5.23 10.66
C ASP A 113 1.58 6.21 9.93
N ILE A 114 1.45 6.34 8.63
CA ILE A 114 2.25 7.26 7.80
C ILE A 114 2.15 8.71 8.29
N ARG A 115 1.02 9.10 8.86
CA ARG A 115 0.79 10.44 9.43
C ARG A 115 1.72 10.74 10.62
N GLN A 116 2.18 9.70 11.31
CA GLN A 116 3.10 9.75 12.45
C GLN A 116 4.53 9.33 12.07
N LYS A 117 4.71 8.72 10.91
CA LYS A 117 5.97 8.19 10.39
C LYS A 117 6.44 8.93 9.14
N ARG A 118 6.14 10.23 9.05
CA ARG A 118 6.52 11.07 7.89
C ARG A 118 8.02 11.15 7.67
N ASP A 119 8.82 10.93 8.73
CA ASP A 119 10.27 10.84 8.64
C ASP A 119 10.77 9.73 7.70
N LEU A 120 9.94 8.72 7.41
CA LEU A 120 10.28 7.70 6.43
C LEU A 120 10.32 8.25 5.00
N LEU A 121 9.53 9.28 4.68
CA LEU A 121 9.44 9.84 3.35
C LEU A 121 10.78 10.43 2.87
N SER A 122 11.57 11.04 3.76
CA SER A 122 12.89 11.56 3.44
C SER A 122 13.98 10.48 3.27
N LYS A 123 13.66 9.24 3.64
CA LYS A 123 14.60 8.10 3.58
C LYS A 123 14.47 7.28 2.30
N VAL A 124 13.47 7.57 1.46
CA VAL A 124 13.11 6.76 0.30
C VAL A 124 13.05 7.59 -0.98
N ASP A 125 13.26 6.95 -2.10
CA ASP A 125 13.12 7.54 -3.42
C ASP A 125 11.83 7.10 -4.12
N THR A 126 11.24 5.96 -3.69
CA THR A 126 10.03 5.40 -4.26
C THR A 126 9.01 5.03 -3.16
N LEU A 127 7.75 5.41 -3.36
CA LEU A 127 6.62 4.95 -2.55
C LEU A 127 5.75 4.01 -3.38
N VAL A 128 5.37 2.90 -2.77
CA VAL A 128 4.43 1.93 -3.33
C VAL A 128 3.24 1.79 -2.42
N ALA A 129 2.03 1.81 -2.95
CA ALA A 129 0.80 1.62 -2.18
C ALA A 129 -0.14 0.67 -2.92
N VAL A 130 -0.34 -0.53 -2.36
CA VAL A 130 -1.15 -1.58 -2.99
C VAL A 130 -2.47 -1.73 -2.24
N ARG A 131 -3.56 -1.31 -2.88
CA ARG A 131 -4.92 -1.36 -2.31
C ARG A 131 -5.01 -0.70 -0.93
N SER A 132 -4.25 0.36 -0.67
CA SER A 132 -4.12 0.98 0.65
C SER A 132 -4.48 2.46 0.71
N ILE A 133 -4.28 3.26 -0.34
CA ILE A 133 -4.47 4.71 -0.28
C ILE A 133 -5.89 5.13 0.08
N TYR A 134 -6.89 4.41 -0.37
CA TYR A 134 -8.29 4.72 -0.09
C TYR A 134 -8.67 4.57 1.40
N TYR A 135 -7.83 3.94 2.23
CA TYR A 135 -8.00 3.93 3.67
C TYR A 135 -7.55 5.24 4.35
N LEU A 136 -6.82 6.11 3.64
CA LEU A 136 -6.49 7.46 4.11
C LEU A 136 -7.70 8.40 4.08
N ARG A 137 -8.72 8.09 3.26
CA ARG A 137 -9.98 8.83 3.13
C ARG A 137 -9.75 10.31 2.80
N ASP A 138 -10.30 11.21 3.64
CA ASP A 138 -10.18 12.67 3.59
C ASP A 138 -8.76 13.21 3.81
N GLN A 139 -7.83 12.35 4.22
CA GLN A 139 -6.43 12.71 4.48
C GLN A 139 -5.49 12.31 3.34
N VAL A 140 -6.01 11.77 2.24
CA VAL A 140 -5.20 11.38 1.08
C VAL A 140 -4.39 12.55 0.57
N ASP A 141 -5.03 13.70 0.35
CA ASP A 141 -4.38 14.89 -0.23
C ASP A 141 -3.27 15.43 0.69
N ASP A 142 -3.51 15.50 2.01
CA ASP A 142 -2.51 15.94 3.00
C ASP A 142 -1.28 15.03 3.03
N VAL A 143 -1.52 13.71 3.01
CA VAL A 143 -0.44 12.73 3.01
C VAL A 143 0.35 12.81 1.71
N PHE A 144 -0.31 12.90 0.56
CA PHE A 144 0.36 12.94 -0.73
C PHE A 144 1.00 14.29 -1.05
N ALA A 145 0.50 15.40 -0.51
CA ALA A 145 1.20 16.67 -0.54
C ALA A 145 2.57 16.57 0.17
N GLU A 146 2.66 15.83 1.28
CA GLU A 146 3.93 15.59 1.96
C GLU A 146 4.81 14.60 1.19
N VAL A 147 4.24 13.51 0.64
CA VAL A 147 4.94 12.57 -0.25
C VAL A 147 5.62 13.30 -1.40
N GLY A 148 4.89 14.25 -2.04
CA GLY A 148 5.39 15.04 -3.16
C GLY A 148 6.59 15.94 -2.87
N LYS A 149 6.93 16.18 -1.60
CA LYS A 149 8.13 16.95 -1.21
C LYS A 149 9.39 16.10 -1.17
N HIS A 150 9.27 14.79 -1.01
CA HIS A 150 10.40 13.92 -0.69
C HIS A 150 10.61 12.77 -1.67
N VAL A 151 9.54 12.24 -2.26
CA VAL A 151 9.56 11.00 -3.03
C VAL A 151 9.53 11.30 -4.53
N LYS A 152 10.47 10.72 -5.29
CA LYS A 152 10.60 10.95 -6.75
C LYS A 152 9.63 10.13 -7.58
N ARG A 153 9.28 8.94 -7.10
CA ARG A 153 8.43 8.00 -7.82
C ARG A 153 7.37 7.42 -6.89
N VAL A 154 6.15 7.35 -7.39
CA VAL A 154 5.03 6.73 -6.68
C VAL A 154 4.36 5.71 -7.59
N VAL A 155 4.13 4.51 -7.06
CA VAL A 155 3.39 3.43 -7.73
C VAL A 155 2.15 3.11 -6.91
N LEU A 156 0.99 3.44 -7.45
CA LEU A 156 -0.30 3.16 -6.83
C LEU A 156 -0.97 1.99 -7.53
N CYS A 157 -1.44 1.02 -6.76
CA CYS A 157 -2.27 -0.06 -7.26
C CYS A 157 -3.63 -0.02 -6.57
N GLY A 158 -4.68 0.18 -7.35
CA GLY A 158 -6.05 0.27 -6.89
C GLY A 158 -6.71 -1.10 -6.68
N ASN A 159 -8.03 -1.11 -6.76
CA ASN A 159 -8.86 -2.31 -6.64
C ASN A 159 -9.99 -2.27 -7.67
N LYS A 160 -9.92 -3.14 -8.67
CA LYS A 160 -10.87 -3.15 -9.80
C LYS A 160 -12.35 -3.26 -9.37
N ASN A 161 -12.63 -4.04 -8.32
CA ASN A 161 -14.01 -4.23 -7.87
C ASN A 161 -14.55 -2.96 -7.19
N ARG A 162 -13.70 -2.21 -6.46
CA ARG A 162 -14.08 -0.93 -5.86
C ARG A 162 -14.24 0.15 -6.91
N ALA A 163 -13.31 0.22 -7.87
CA ALA A 163 -13.42 1.12 -9.00
C ALA A 163 -14.71 0.87 -9.79
N LYS A 164 -15.03 -0.40 -10.08
CA LYS A 164 -16.29 -0.77 -10.72
C LYS A 164 -17.50 -0.31 -9.90
N THR A 165 -17.49 -0.55 -8.58
CA THR A 165 -18.59 -0.11 -7.69
C THR A 165 -18.79 1.41 -7.75
N TYR A 166 -17.72 2.19 -7.82
CA TYR A 166 -17.79 3.64 -7.97
C TYR A 166 -18.49 4.05 -9.26
N PHE A 167 -18.07 3.50 -10.40
CA PHE A 167 -18.65 3.83 -11.70
C PHE A 167 -20.08 3.30 -11.87
N ASP A 168 -20.38 2.10 -11.38
CA ASP A 168 -21.75 1.53 -11.39
C ASP A 168 -22.74 2.39 -10.57
N ALA A 169 -22.25 3.08 -9.54
CA ALA A 169 -23.05 4.01 -8.73
C ALA A 169 -23.16 5.44 -9.33
N GLY A 170 -22.74 5.63 -10.58
CA GLY A 170 -22.83 6.93 -11.27
C GLY A 170 -21.64 7.86 -11.03
N GLY A 171 -20.56 7.37 -10.41
CA GLY A 171 -19.30 8.13 -10.28
C GLY A 171 -19.39 9.36 -9.37
N ASN A 172 -20.23 9.32 -8.34
CA ASN A 172 -20.36 10.44 -7.40
C ASN A 172 -19.45 10.29 -6.18
N PRO A 173 -18.39 11.12 -6.02
CA PRO A 173 -17.45 11.03 -4.91
C PRO A 173 -17.91 11.77 -3.64
N THR A 174 -19.13 12.31 -3.60
CA THR A 174 -19.57 13.25 -2.56
C THR A 174 -19.83 12.59 -1.20
N ASP A 175 -20.02 11.27 -1.15
CA ASP A 175 -20.11 10.53 0.10
C ASP A 175 -18.81 9.83 0.44
N ASN A 176 -18.64 9.43 1.70
CA ASN A 176 -17.45 8.74 2.19
C ASN A 176 -17.18 7.40 1.47
N LEU A 177 -18.21 6.70 1.01
CA LEU A 177 -18.07 5.43 0.30
C LEU A 177 -17.69 5.68 -1.16
N GLY A 178 -18.28 6.68 -1.81
CA GLY A 178 -17.94 7.12 -3.15
C GLY A 178 -16.48 7.54 -3.24
N ARG A 179 -16.02 8.42 -2.33
CA ARG A 179 -14.62 8.87 -2.27
C ARG A 179 -13.67 7.70 -2.00
N PHE A 180 -14.00 6.79 -1.09
CA PHE A 180 -13.22 5.60 -0.81
C PHE A 180 -13.07 4.69 -2.05
N ASN A 181 -14.13 4.50 -2.83
CA ASN A 181 -14.10 3.71 -4.05
C ASN A 181 -13.42 4.46 -5.21
N PHE A 182 -13.54 5.79 -5.27
CA PHE A 182 -12.87 6.64 -6.25
C PHE A 182 -11.35 6.50 -6.20
N TYR A 183 -10.75 6.59 -5.01
CA TYR A 183 -9.31 6.42 -4.86
C TYR A 183 -8.79 4.99 -5.14
N ALA A 184 -9.68 4.05 -5.41
CA ALA A 184 -9.31 2.72 -5.90
C ALA A 184 -9.28 2.62 -7.43
N SER A 185 -9.70 3.68 -8.16
CA SER A 185 -9.72 3.76 -9.62
C SER A 185 -8.46 4.41 -10.19
N VAL A 186 -8.28 4.32 -11.51
CA VAL A 186 -7.23 5.07 -12.22
C VAL A 186 -7.43 6.56 -12.03
N GLU A 187 -8.64 7.04 -12.22
CA GLU A 187 -9.00 8.46 -12.16
C GLU A 187 -8.65 9.06 -10.79
N GLY A 188 -9.07 8.39 -9.72
CA GLY A 188 -8.79 8.87 -8.36
C GLY A 188 -7.31 8.81 -7.98
N MET A 189 -6.59 7.77 -8.40
CA MET A 189 -5.14 7.69 -8.18
C MET A 189 -4.37 8.73 -9.00
N THR A 190 -4.81 9.01 -10.23
CA THR A 190 -4.24 10.08 -11.09
C THR A 190 -4.43 11.43 -10.43
N GLU A 191 -5.65 11.77 -10.01
CA GLU A 191 -5.94 13.03 -9.33
C GLU A 191 -5.06 13.25 -8.09
N VAL A 192 -4.92 12.23 -7.25
CA VAL A 192 -4.04 12.29 -6.06
C VAL A 192 -2.60 12.61 -6.44
N LEU A 193 -2.06 11.96 -7.49
CA LEU A 193 -0.68 12.17 -7.91
C LEU A 193 -0.49 13.55 -8.57
N GLU A 194 -1.38 13.96 -9.43
CA GLU A 194 -1.31 15.28 -10.08
C GLU A 194 -1.41 16.41 -9.06
N ASN A 195 -2.33 16.31 -8.09
CA ASN A 195 -2.45 17.26 -6.97
C ASN A 195 -1.19 17.34 -6.11
N ALA A 196 -0.44 16.24 -5.99
CA ALA A 196 0.85 16.19 -5.30
C ALA A 196 2.03 16.64 -6.19
N GLY A 197 1.76 17.08 -7.44
CA GLY A 197 2.73 17.61 -8.38
C GLY A 197 3.53 16.55 -9.15
N TYR A 198 3.01 15.34 -9.28
CA TYR A 198 3.60 14.30 -10.13
C TYR A 198 3.09 14.39 -11.57
N THR A 199 3.94 14.04 -12.50
CA THR A 199 3.57 13.70 -13.88
C THR A 199 3.27 12.22 -13.97
N ILE A 200 2.18 11.85 -14.63
CA ILE A 200 1.82 10.44 -14.82
C ILE A 200 2.72 9.84 -15.91
N ALA A 201 3.53 8.87 -15.52
CA ALA A 201 4.47 8.19 -16.39
C ALA A 201 3.89 6.91 -17.01
N ASP A 202 2.98 6.24 -16.29
CA ASP A 202 2.36 5.00 -16.78
C ASP A 202 0.99 4.77 -16.14
N THR A 203 0.11 4.05 -16.86
CA THR A 203 -1.23 3.72 -16.41
C THR A 203 -1.66 2.36 -16.95
N VAL A 204 -2.09 1.46 -16.05
CA VAL A 204 -2.64 0.15 -16.41
C VAL A 204 -4.09 0.08 -15.96
N ARG A 205 -4.99 -0.28 -16.88
CA ARG A 205 -6.43 -0.41 -16.62
C ARG A 205 -6.91 -1.85 -16.54
N ASP A 206 -6.14 -2.78 -17.08
CA ASP A 206 -6.50 -4.21 -17.07
C ASP A 206 -6.15 -4.83 -15.71
N GLY A 207 -7.13 -5.52 -15.11
CA GLY A 207 -7.01 -6.10 -13.77
C GLY A 207 -7.17 -5.06 -12.66
N ASP A 208 -6.35 -5.15 -11.61
CA ASP A 208 -6.24 -4.08 -10.64
C ASP A 208 -5.52 -2.89 -11.31
N PRO A 209 -6.10 -1.69 -11.25
CA PRO A 209 -5.53 -0.54 -11.91
C PRO A 209 -4.20 -0.13 -11.26
N ILE A 210 -3.22 0.29 -12.09
CA ILE A 210 -1.94 0.81 -11.62
C ILE A 210 -1.75 2.20 -12.22
N VAL A 211 -1.25 3.13 -11.41
CA VAL A 211 -0.84 4.47 -11.84
C VAL A 211 0.55 4.75 -11.30
N VAL A 212 1.43 5.22 -12.16
CA VAL A 212 2.80 5.58 -11.83
C VAL A 212 3.00 7.05 -12.00
N GLY A 213 3.36 7.74 -10.93
CA GLY A 213 3.75 9.14 -10.94
C GLY A 213 5.26 9.29 -10.78
N VAL A 214 5.83 10.26 -11.49
CA VAL A 214 7.24 10.64 -11.40
C VAL A 214 7.37 12.14 -11.22
N LYS A 215 8.42 12.56 -10.52
CA LYS A 215 8.68 13.96 -10.21
C LYS A 215 10.18 14.18 -10.03
N GLU A 216 10.69 15.29 -10.54
CA GLU A 216 12.00 15.78 -10.15
C GLU A 216 11.90 16.50 -8.81
N ILE A 217 12.78 16.15 -7.87
CA ILE A 217 12.92 16.82 -6.58
C ILE A 217 14.23 17.59 -6.62
N SER A 218 14.10 18.91 -6.58
CA SER A 218 15.25 19.84 -6.52
C SER A 218 15.96 19.78 -5.16
#